data_3451925eecf289d29be70ddc509481bc
#
_entry.id   3451925eecf289d29be70ddc509481bc
#
_cell.length_a   1.000
_cell.length_b   1.000
_cell.length_c   1.000
_cell.angle_alpha   90.00
_cell.angle_beta   90.00
_cell.angle_gamma   90.00
#
_symmetry.space_group_name_H-M   'P 1'
#
loop_
_entity.id
_entity.type
_entity.pdbx_description
1 polymer ?
#
loop_
_entity_poly.entity_id
_entity_poly.type
_entity_poly.pdbx_seq_one_letter_code
_entity_poly.pdbx_strand_id
1 'polypeptide(L)'
;SARSILAGSCGFFPLLGKSIRMEYKLKEESEKYYGFDFVIGFGGKFNGYYASLLAKQIKAKYILCLRGSDVNLAKWSEEDNWYLHESSKCADKIVCLSNEMRQNILLSNSSVRDKVVIIPNPLEGDYTGVSFPNLPSSVVIGCAASHLNEKKGIANLLCMVAEFKKISELPIKLMLVGSIDDDLKCEYQQIIDKQSLHDNVEFRDKTSRTSLISIMKDWDFYVQCSVCEGHPNAISEALQNGCAFISTNTGYIAEIVSSEFPELFFKEWNPVSMAISLKKLISLDDKEIIYSKVFNSIQHNCDKQEIIDRWTNLLRCDISKKVPNSIEHIIAVGLHDVQGDSYDSITTPVLVFHKFVEKVHQYGYGLCSMNDYLAKNIEERKSWIVCTFDDGYSGLNDYALPIMKKYGYTATVFVCTGLIGKDNKRNNKDAVLRQHLNMDELLNLHQHGWEIASHGVSHFNLLKLTDEEMEHELKESYDFLSTKWGMVLTYAYPYGAYNDFIKSRVGKYYKYAFSVTKGGTTLISDALQIRRYSITEIYSMLSITIEEA
;
A
#
# COMPACT_ATOMS: atom_id res chain seq x y z
N SER A 1 -14.91 -14.91 -0.86
CA SER A 1 -15.96 -14.26 -1.66
C SER A 1 -16.16 -12.86 -1.10
N ALA A 2 -15.71 -11.85 -1.83
CA ALA A 2 -15.94 -10.46 -1.46
C ALA A 2 -17.45 -10.17 -1.48
N ARG A 3 -18.04 -9.95 -0.32
CA ARG A 3 -19.40 -9.40 -0.22
C ARG A 3 -19.29 -7.88 -0.31
N SER A 4 -19.83 -7.29 -1.39
CA SER A 4 -20.01 -5.85 -1.48
C SER A 4 -21.12 -5.43 -0.50
N ILE A 5 -20.79 -4.56 0.45
CA ILE A 5 -21.77 -3.92 1.32
C ILE A 5 -22.35 -2.73 0.54
N LEU A 6 -23.57 -2.87 0.04
CA LEU A 6 -24.34 -1.76 -0.53
C LEU A 6 -24.93 -0.94 0.62
N ALA A 7 -24.38 0.24 0.88
CA ALA A 7 -24.98 1.22 1.76
C ALA A 7 -26.17 1.86 1.02
N GLY A 8 -27.38 1.54 1.43
CA GLY A 8 -28.61 2.13 0.90
C GLY A 8 -28.65 3.65 1.11
N SER A 9 -29.20 4.37 0.15
CA SER A 9 -29.41 5.81 0.14
C SER A 9 -30.19 6.27 1.37
N CYS A 10 -29.56 7.03 2.26
CA CYS A 10 -30.24 7.79 3.32
C CYS A 10 -30.22 9.27 2.96
N GLY A 11 -31.40 9.87 2.98
CA GLY A 11 -31.64 11.25 2.61
C GLY A 11 -30.83 12.31 3.35
N PHE A 12 -30.82 13.49 2.77
CA PHE A 12 -30.22 14.77 3.14
C PHE A 12 -29.85 14.93 4.61
N PHE A 13 -28.54 14.88 4.88
CA PHE A 13 -27.92 15.41 6.10
C PHE A 13 -26.60 16.09 5.76
N PRO A 14 -26.17 17.11 6.55
CA PRO A 14 -24.82 17.67 6.40
C PRO A 14 -23.75 16.58 6.47
N LEU A 15 -22.69 16.69 5.69
CA LEU A 15 -21.59 15.70 5.54
C LEU A 15 -21.11 15.14 6.88
N LEU A 16 -21.02 15.99 7.90
CA LEU A 16 -20.60 15.60 9.26
C LEU A 16 -21.62 14.66 9.95
N GLY A 17 -22.92 14.89 9.77
CA GLY A 17 -23.97 14.03 10.34
C GLY A 17 -24.05 12.66 9.68
N LYS A 18 -23.77 12.58 8.35
CA LYS A 18 -23.65 11.31 7.64
C LYS A 18 -22.44 10.50 8.14
N SER A 19 -21.31 11.16 8.39
CA SER A 19 -20.08 10.54 8.91
C SER A 19 -20.30 9.91 10.30
N ILE A 20 -20.89 10.64 11.23
CA ILE A 20 -21.13 10.16 12.62
C ILE A 20 -22.08 8.95 12.62
N ARG A 21 -23.15 8.97 11.81
CA ARG A 21 -24.06 7.82 11.72
C ARG A 21 -23.42 6.59 11.09
N MET A 22 -22.54 6.80 10.11
CA MET A 22 -21.76 5.71 9.50
C MET A 22 -20.80 5.07 10.50
N GLU A 23 -20.08 5.87 11.28
CA GLU A 23 -19.21 5.35 12.33
C GLU A 23 -19.95 4.49 13.34
N TYR A 24 -21.16 4.92 13.73
CA TYR A 24 -22.00 4.14 14.65
C TYR A 24 -22.46 2.81 14.07
N LYS A 25 -22.96 2.81 12.82
CA LYS A 25 -23.40 1.61 12.12
C LYS A 25 -22.24 0.65 11.82
N LEU A 26 -21.08 1.18 11.48
CA LEU A 26 -19.86 0.40 11.27
C LEU A 26 -19.39 -0.30 12.55
N LYS A 27 -19.59 0.30 13.73
CA LYS A 27 -19.20 -0.30 15.00
C LYS A 27 -19.94 -1.61 15.27
N GLU A 28 -21.21 -1.70 14.90
CA GLU A 28 -22.02 -2.93 15.03
C GLU A 28 -21.68 -3.99 13.97
N GLU A 29 -21.32 -3.56 12.74
CA GLU A 29 -21.04 -4.47 11.63
C GLU A 29 -19.56 -4.90 11.57
N SER A 30 -18.65 -4.13 12.13
CA SER A 30 -17.19 -4.33 12.01
C SER A 30 -16.69 -5.62 12.67
N GLU A 31 -17.39 -6.14 13.68
CA GLU A 31 -17.02 -7.40 14.35
C GLU A 31 -16.88 -8.57 13.37
N LYS A 32 -17.63 -8.56 12.27
CA LYS A 32 -17.58 -9.58 11.22
C LYS A 32 -16.30 -9.54 10.37
N TYR A 33 -15.53 -8.47 10.50
CA TYR A 33 -14.35 -8.18 9.67
C TYR A 33 -13.05 -8.06 10.49
N TYR A 34 -13.09 -8.33 11.80
CA TYR A 34 -11.87 -8.42 12.60
C TYR A 34 -10.96 -9.55 12.06
N GLY A 35 -9.67 -9.26 12.00
CA GLY A 35 -8.66 -10.19 11.51
C GLY A 35 -8.32 -10.08 10.03
N PHE A 36 -9.00 -9.19 9.26
CA PHE A 36 -8.54 -8.87 7.91
C PHE A 36 -7.35 -7.92 7.96
N ASP A 37 -6.36 -8.18 7.12
CA ASP A 37 -5.14 -7.35 7.01
C ASP A 37 -5.37 -6.08 6.21
N PHE A 38 -6.25 -6.17 5.20
CA PHE A 38 -6.52 -5.08 4.26
C PHE A 38 -8.00 -4.82 4.07
N VAL A 39 -8.32 -3.54 3.91
CA VAL A 39 -9.56 -3.07 3.32
C VAL A 39 -9.21 -2.37 2.02
N ILE A 40 -9.73 -2.87 0.90
CA ILE A 40 -9.53 -2.25 -0.41
C ILE A 40 -10.82 -1.53 -0.80
N GLY A 41 -10.78 -0.20 -0.85
CA GLY A 41 -11.89 0.64 -1.24
C GLY A 41 -11.82 0.99 -2.72
N PHE A 42 -12.84 0.65 -3.49
CA PHE A 42 -12.94 1.02 -4.90
C PHE A 42 -13.75 2.31 -5.08
N GLY A 43 -13.10 3.33 -5.63
CA GLY A 43 -13.65 4.67 -5.88
C GLY A 43 -13.35 5.67 -4.77
N GLY A 44 -13.01 6.89 -5.17
CA GLY A 44 -12.65 8.00 -4.29
C GLY A 44 -13.82 8.72 -3.62
N LYS A 45 -15.06 8.37 -3.98
CA LYS A 45 -16.29 8.97 -3.44
C LYS A 45 -16.69 8.31 -2.12
N PHE A 46 -17.99 8.31 -1.83
CA PHE A 46 -18.58 7.72 -0.63
C PHE A 46 -18.04 6.31 -0.29
N ASN A 47 -17.91 5.42 -1.29
CA ASN A 47 -17.46 4.04 -1.07
C ASN A 47 -16.02 3.98 -0.52
N GLY A 48 -15.12 4.82 -1.05
CA GLY A 48 -13.73 4.92 -0.55
C GLY A 48 -13.70 5.43 0.87
N TYR A 49 -14.47 6.48 1.18
CA TYR A 49 -14.55 7.02 2.53
C TYR A 49 -15.11 5.99 3.53
N TYR A 50 -16.18 5.27 3.16
CA TYR A 50 -16.73 4.19 3.99
C TYR A 50 -15.72 3.08 4.25
N ALA A 51 -14.96 2.67 3.22
CA ALA A 51 -13.89 1.69 3.36
C ALA A 51 -12.78 2.18 4.30
N SER A 52 -12.45 3.48 4.28
CA SER A 52 -11.46 4.06 5.20
C SER A 52 -11.90 4.00 6.65
N LEU A 53 -13.18 4.25 6.93
CA LEU A 53 -13.74 4.14 8.27
C LEU A 53 -13.75 2.68 8.77
N LEU A 54 -14.11 1.73 7.90
CA LEU A 54 -14.07 0.30 8.21
C LEU A 54 -12.64 -0.14 8.54
N ALA A 55 -11.66 0.23 7.72
CA ALA A 55 -10.25 -0.10 7.94
C ALA A 55 -9.75 0.42 9.31
N LYS A 56 -10.10 1.66 9.63
CA LYS A 56 -9.77 2.26 10.94
C LYS A 56 -10.40 1.48 12.10
N GLN A 57 -11.68 1.08 11.97
CA GLN A 57 -12.41 0.37 13.00
C GLN A 57 -11.82 -1.01 13.28
N ILE A 58 -11.48 -1.77 12.24
CA ILE A 58 -10.92 -3.13 12.37
C ILE A 58 -9.38 -3.13 12.45
N LYS A 59 -8.75 -1.95 12.47
CA LYS A 59 -7.28 -1.76 12.49
C LYS A 59 -6.55 -2.41 11.31
N ALA A 60 -7.22 -2.52 10.15
CA ALA A 60 -6.64 -3.02 8.91
C ALA A 60 -5.96 -1.89 8.13
N LYS A 61 -5.07 -2.26 7.20
CA LYS A 61 -4.50 -1.35 6.21
C LYS A 61 -5.54 -0.94 5.19
N TYR A 62 -5.52 0.32 4.78
CA TYR A 62 -6.46 0.85 3.80
C TYR A 62 -5.77 1.15 2.47
N ILE A 63 -6.25 0.51 1.40
CA ILE A 63 -5.84 0.78 0.03
C ILE A 63 -7.00 1.42 -0.72
N LEU A 64 -6.81 2.64 -1.21
CA LEU A 64 -7.79 3.35 -2.03
C LEU A 64 -7.50 3.10 -3.50
N CYS A 65 -8.44 2.47 -4.21
CA CYS A 65 -8.34 2.22 -5.66
C CYS A 65 -9.21 3.21 -6.42
N LEU A 66 -8.60 4.16 -7.10
CA LEU A 66 -9.28 5.14 -7.95
C LEU A 66 -9.56 4.54 -9.33
N ARG A 67 -10.73 4.84 -9.91
CA ARG A 67 -11.22 4.18 -11.13
C ARG A 67 -11.41 5.11 -12.33
N GLY A 68 -11.29 6.41 -12.16
CA GLY A 68 -11.39 7.41 -13.21
C GLY A 68 -12.27 8.61 -12.82
N SER A 69 -13.58 8.54 -13.03
CA SER A 69 -14.48 9.68 -12.72
C SER A 69 -14.51 10.10 -11.26
N ASP A 70 -14.19 9.20 -10.36
CA ASP A 70 -14.10 9.41 -8.92
C ASP A 70 -12.94 10.32 -8.50
N VAL A 71 -11.97 10.55 -9.37
CA VAL A 71 -10.88 11.51 -9.17
C VAL A 71 -10.89 12.59 -10.24
N ASN A 72 -11.11 12.24 -11.52
CA ASN A 72 -11.03 13.19 -12.62
C ASN A 72 -12.17 14.23 -12.60
N LEU A 73 -13.34 13.85 -12.05
CA LEU A 73 -14.52 14.72 -11.94
C LEU A 73 -14.79 15.21 -10.51
N ALA A 74 -14.08 14.70 -9.50
CA ALA A 74 -14.32 15.07 -8.10
C ALA A 74 -14.21 16.58 -7.85
N LYS A 75 -13.31 17.27 -8.55
CA LYS A 75 -13.12 18.72 -8.45
C LYS A 75 -14.34 19.57 -8.80
N TRP A 76 -15.33 19.00 -9.48
CA TRP A 76 -16.56 19.68 -9.88
C TRP A 76 -17.73 19.47 -8.90
N SER A 77 -17.52 18.69 -7.83
CA SER A 77 -18.47 18.44 -6.77
C SER A 77 -17.81 18.60 -5.42
N GLU A 78 -18.28 19.53 -4.60
CA GLU A 78 -17.73 19.74 -3.25
C GLU A 78 -17.82 18.49 -2.38
N GLU A 79 -18.94 17.76 -2.48
CA GLU A 79 -19.16 16.52 -1.74
C GLU A 79 -18.17 15.42 -2.18
N ASP A 80 -18.04 15.18 -3.49
CA ASP A 80 -17.13 14.16 -4.02
C ASP A 80 -15.68 14.50 -3.72
N ASN A 81 -15.29 15.77 -3.82
CA ASN A 81 -13.94 16.22 -3.50
C ASN A 81 -13.61 16.06 -2.01
N TRP A 82 -14.58 16.32 -1.14
CA TRP A 82 -14.43 16.09 0.30
C TRP A 82 -14.22 14.59 0.61
N TYR A 83 -15.04 13.71 0.03
CA TYR A 83 -14.87 12.26 0.22
C TYR A 83 -13.53 11.77 -0.32
N LEU A 84 -13.11 12.24 -1.49
CA LEU A 84 -11.83 11.91 -2.08
C LEU A 84 -10.66 12.37 -1.19
N HIS A 85 -10.73 13.60 -0.67
CA HIS A 85 -9.73 14.15 0.21
C HIS A 85 -9.60 13.34 1.51
N GLU A 86 -10.70 13.09 2.21
CA GLU A 86 -10.70 12.35 3.47
C GLU A 86 -10.30 10.88 3.30
N SER A 87 -10.82 10.19 2.27
CA SER A 87 -10.42 8.82 1.98
C SER A 87 -8.94 8.70 1.61
N SER A 88 -8.42 9.63 0.78
CA SER A 88 -7.01 9.63 0.37
C SER A 88 -6.06 9.93 1.54
N LYS A 89 -6.43 10.83 2.43
CA LYS A 89 -5.67 11.15 3.64
C LYS A 89 -5.50 9.92 4.53
N CYS A 90 -6.57 9.13 4.70
CA CYS A 90 -6.58 7.93 5.50
C CYS A 90 -5.89 6.73 4.85
N ALA A 91 -5.70 6.74 3.53
CA ALA A 91 -5.13 5.60 2.81
C ALA A 91 -3.65 5.36 3.15
N ASP A 92 -3.28 4.11 3.33
CA ASP A 92 -1.88 3.67 3.39
C ASP A 92 -1.25 3.68 1.98
N LYS A 93 -2.01 3.25 0.97
CA LYS A 93 -1.66 3.33 -0.46
C LYS A 93 -2.86 3.75 -1.30
N ILE A 94 -2.57 4.42 -2.41
CA ILE A 94 -3.56 4.88 -3.39
C ILE A 94 -3.16 4.33 -4.74
N VAL A 95 -4.02 3.51 -5.33
CA VAL A 95 -3.82 2.93 -6.65
C VAL A 95 -4.57 3.75 -7.69
N CYS A 96 -3.85 4.34 -8.62
CA CYS A 96 -4.38 5.02 -9.81
C CYS A 96 -4.20 4.11 -11.04
N LEU A 97 -5.08 4.22 -12.01
CA LEU A 97 -4.98 3.48 -13.26
C LEU A 97 -4.08 4.18 -14.30
N SER A 98 -3.87 5.51 -14.16
CA SER A 98 -3.13 6.33 -15.11
C SER A 98 -2.35 7.45 -14.40
N ASN A 99 -1.38 8.04 -15.11
CA ASN A 99 -0.63 9.19 -14.58
C ASN A 99 -1.50 10.46 -14.54
N GLU A 100 -2.47 10.62 -15.45
CA GLU A 100 -3.48 11.68 -15.39
C GLU A 100 -4.24 11.63 -14.05
N MET A 101 -4.71 10.45 -13.65
CA MET A 101 -5.37 10.26 -12.34
C MET A 101 -4.44 10.57 -11.17
N ARG A 102 -3.17 10.16 -11.26
CA ARG A 102 -2.15 10.49 -10.25
C ARG A 102 -1.97 12.01 -10.13
N GLN A 103 -1.90 12.72 -11.23
CA GLN A 103 -1.80 14.19 -11.21
C GLN A 103 -3.05 14.82 -10.59
N ASN A 104 -4.25 14.38 -10.95
CA ASN A 104 -5.49 14.91 -10.44
C ASN A 104 -5.66 14.70 -8.92
N ILE A 105 -5.30 13.52 -8.39
CA ILE A 105 -5.33 13.31 -6.92
C ILE A 105 -4.29 14.20 -6.21
N LEU A 106 -3.12 14.43 -6.80
CA LEU A 106 -2.10 15.28 -6.21
C LEU A 106 -2.47 16.78 -6.25
N LEU A 107 -3.27 17.20 -7.22
CA LEU A 107 -3.86 18.54 -7.24
C LEU A 107 -4.89 18.72 -6.12
N SER A 108 -5.69 17.69 -5.84
CA SER A 108 -6.66 17.70 -4.73
C SER A 108 -5.99 17.56 -3.36
N ASN A 109 -4.93 16.73 -3.25
CA ASN A 109 -4.23 16.46 -2.00
C ASN A 109 -2.76 16.14 -2.25
N SER A 110 -1.89 17.16 -2.21
CA SER A 110 -0.45 16.99 -2.45
C SER A 110 0.28 16.17 -1.39
N SER A 111 -0.28 16.05 -0.19
CA SER A 111 0.33 15.32 0.95
C SER A 111 0.39 13.80 0.74
N VAL A 112 -0.35 13.27 -0.24
CA VAL A 112 -0.41 11.82 -0.50
C VAL A 112 0.58 11.33 -1.55
N ARG A 113 1.50 12.18 -2.00
CA ARG A 113 2.46 11.91 -3.10
C ARG A 113 3.17 10.56 -2.96
N ASP A 114 3.67 10.24 -1.78
CA ASP A 114 4.45 9.01 -1.52
C ASP A 114 3.58 7.75 -1.35
N LYS A 115 2.26 7.95 -1.31
CA LYS A 115 1.29 6.85 -1.21
C LYS A 115 0.75 6.39 -2.56
N VAL A 116 0.89 7.23 -3.61
CA VAL A 116 0.27 6.99 -4.92
C VAL A 116 1.14 6.07 -5.77
N VAL A 117 0.54 4.98 -6.25
CA VAL A 117 1.13 4.04 -7.22
C VAL A 117 0.22 3.91 -8.44
N ILE A 118 0.81 3.64 -9.61
CA ILE A 118 0.06 3.40 -10.83
C ILE A 118 0.04 1.90 -11.09
N ILE A 119 -1.14 1.30 -11.10
CA ILE A 119 -1.35 -0.10 -11.48
C ILE A 119 -2.53 -0.12 -12.45
N PRO A 120 -2.30 -0.23 -13.76
CA PRO A 120 -3.36 -0.28 -14.76
C PRO A 120 -4.15 -1.59 -14.67
N ASN A 121 -5.26 -1.70 -15.42
CA ASN A 121 -5.95 -2.96 -15.55
C ASN A 121 -5.15 -3.93 -16.43
N PRO A 122 -5.16 -5.24 -16.15
CA PRO A 122 -4.51 -6.22 -17.00
C PRO A 122 -5.25 -6.38 -18.33
N LEU A 123 -4.51 -6.67 -19.38
CA LEU A 123 -5.05 -7.14 -20.64
C LEU A 123 -5.28 -8.65 -20.53
N GLU A 124 -6.49 -9.11 -20.88
CA GLU A 124 -6.84 -10.53 -20.92
C GLU A 124 -7.22 -10.94 -22.34
N GLY A 125 -6.56 -11.97 -22.86
CA GLY A 125 -6.82 -12.54 -24.19
C GLY A 125 -5.85 -12.08 -25.27
N ASP A 126 -5.92 -12.74 -26.41
CA ASP A 126 -5.01 -12.57 -27.53
C ASP A 126 -5.57 -11.60 -28.58
N TYR A 127 -4.68 -11.08 -29.43
CA TYR A 127 -5.04 -10.26 -30.56
C TYR A 127 -5.52 -11.13 -31.73
N THR A 128 -6.74 -10.89 -32.20
CA THR A 128 -7.29 -11.64 -33.34
C THR A 128 -6.96 -11.03 -34.69
N GLY A 129 -6.32 -9.86 -34.72
CA GLY A 129 -6.06 -9.08 -35.93
C GLY A 129 -7.22 -8.15 -36.29
N VAL A 130 -6.92 -6.93 -36.66
CA VAL A 130 -7.86 -5.99 -37.28
C VAL A 130 -7.73 -6.10 -38.80
N SER A 131 -8.83 -6.31 -39.48
CA SER A 131 -8.84 -6.40 -40.95
C SER A 131 -9.79 -5.34 -41.53
N PHE A 132 -9.35 -4.68 -42.57
CA PHE A 132 -10.13 -3.67 -43.26
C PHE A 132 -10.36 -4.07 -44.72
N PRO A 133 -11.59 -3.92 -45.26
CA PRO A 133 -11.78 -4.04 -46.69
C PRO A 133 -11.01 -2.95 -47.44
N ASN A 134 -10.39 -3.30 -48.57
CA ASN A 134 -9.59 -2.37 -49.36
C ASN A 134 -10.35 -1.10 -49.81
N LEU A 135 -11.67 -1.20 -49.99
CA LEU A 135 -12.56 -0.08 -50.26
C LEU A 135 -13.87 -0.35 -49.51
N PRO A 136 -14.08 0.26 -48.37
CA PRO A 136 -15.31 0.06 -47.62
C PRO A 136 -16.50 0.68 -48.37
N SER A 137 -17.58 -0.08 -48.53
CA SER A 137 -18.85 0.43 -49.11
C SER A 137 -19.65 1.28 -48.09
N SER A 138 -19.35 1.11 -46.81
CA SER A 138 -19.94 1.88 -45.70
C SER A 138 -19.01 1.76 -44.48
N VAL A 139 -19.17 2.64 -43.49
CA VAL A 139 -18.44 2.60 -42.24
C VAL A 139 -19.44 2.40 -41.10
N VAL A 140 -19.20 1.38 -40.28
CA VAL A 140 -19.96 1.11 -39.06
C VAL A 140 -19.08 1.46 -37.86
N ILE A 141 -19.50 2.46 -37.09
CA ILE A 141 -18.84 2.84 -35.85
C ILE A 141 -19.69 2.47 -34.64
N GLY A 142 -19.07 2.03 -33.56
CA GLY A 142 -19.74 1.66 -32.33
C GLY A 142 -19.20 2.36 -31.10
N CYS A 143 -20.07 2.63 -30.15
CA CYS A 143 -19.71 3.08 -28.82
C CYS A 143 -20.46 2.26 -27.78
N ALA A 144 -19.75 1.72 -26.80
CA ALA A 144 -20.35 0.88 -25.76
C ALA A 144 -19.95 1.34 -24.37
N ALA A 145 -20.93 1.40 -23.48
CA ALA A 145 -20.70 1.64 -22.06
C ALA A 145 -21.81 1.00 -21.22
N SER A 146 -21.54 0.73 -19.93
CA SER A 146 -22.61 0.29 -19.02
C SER A 146 -23.72 1.32 -18.90
N HIS A 147 -23.39 2.61 -19.07
CA HIS A 147 -24.29 3.74 -19.04
C HIS A 147 -23.78 4.84 -19.97
N LEU A 148 -24.57 5.21 -20.95
CA LEU A 148 -24.27 6.21 -21.97
C LEU A 148 -24.67 7.61 -21.46
N ASN A 149 -23.89 8.14 -20.56
CA ASN A 149 -24.10 9.45 -19.94
C ASN A 149 -23.27 10.56 -20.62
N GLU A 150 -23.45 11.79 -20.18
CA GLU A 150 -22.74 12.98 -20.69
C GLU A 150 -21.21 12.80 -20.72
N LYS A 151 -20.64 12.16 -19.70
CA LYS A 151 -19.19 11.88 -19.62
C LYS A 151 -18.68 11.12 -20.85
N LYS A 152 -19.51 10.28 -21.47
CA LYS A 152 -19.15 9.48 -22.64
C LYS A 152 -19.16 10.29 -23.95
N GLY A 153 -19.57 11.56 -23.90
CA GLY A 153 -19.54 12.47 -25.03
C GLY A 153 -20.48 12.09 -26.18
N ILE A 154 -21.59 11.42 -25.88
CA ILE A 154 -22.52 10.91 -26.91
C ILE A 154 -23.09 12.04 -27.76
N ALA A 155 -23.40 13.19 -27.19
CA ALA A 155 -23.86 14.36 -27.95
C ALA A 155 -22.83 14.80 -28.99
N ASN A 156 -21.54 14.87 -28.62
CA ASN A 156 -20.45 15.16 -29.57
C ASN A 156 -20.27 14.09 -30.64
N LEU A 157 -20.47 12.82 -30.27
CA LEU A 157 -20.38 11.71 -31.20
C LEU A 157 -21.51 11.76 -32.25
N LEU A 158 -22.74 12.09 -31.85
CA LEU A 158 -23.87 12.30 -32.76
C LEU A 158 -23.59 13.47 -33.73
N CYS A 159 -23.11 14.60 -33.22
CA CYS A 159 -22.72 15.75 -34.02
C CYS A 159 -21.53 15.41 -34.96
N MET A 160 -20.56 14.60 -34.53
CA MET A 160 -19.46 14.12 -35.37
C MET A 160 -19.98 13.32 -36.58
N VAL A 161 -20.97 12.45 -36.38
CA VAL A 161 -21.60 11.69 -37.49
C VAL A 161 -22.24 12.65 -38.49
N ALA A 162 -22.94 13.70 -38.01
CA ALA A 162 -23.51 14.72 -38.90
C ALA A 162 -22.44 15.47 -39.71
N GLU A 163 -21.31 15.84 -39.08
CA GLU A 163 -20.19 16.51 -39.76
C GLU A 163 -19.48 15.55 -40.75
N PHE A 164 -19.36 14.27 -40.40
CA PHE A 164 -18.75 13.28 -41.31
C PHE A 164 -19.57 13.14 -42.61
N LYS A 165 -20.90 13.14 -42.54
CA LYS A 165 -21.79 13.13 -43.72
C LYS A 165 -21.61 14.34 -44.64
N LYS A 166 -21.14 15.49 -44.12
CA LYS A 166 -20.89 16.69 -44.94
C LYS A 166 -19.57 16.63 -45.71
N ILE A 167 -18.60 15.88 -45.18
CA ILE A 167 -17.22 15.83 -45.72
C ILE A 167 -16.89 14.49 -46.45
N SER A 168 -17.78 13.50 -46.38
CA SER A 168 -17.57 12.16 -46.98
C SER A 168 -18.86 11.67 -47.60
N GLU A 169 -18.74 11.07 -48.81
CA GLU A 169 -19.85 10.37 -49.46
C GLU A 169 -20.03 8.93 -48.96
N LEU A 170 -19.08 8.45 -48.14
CA LEU A 170 -19.12 7.10 -47.59
C LEU A 170 -20.26 7.02 -46.54
N PRO A 171 -21.23 6.09 -46.71
CA PRO A 171 -22.30 5.88 -45.75
C PRO A 171 -21.73 5.54 -44.37
N ILE A 172 -22.27 6.15 -43.32
CA ILE A 172 -21.86 5.92 -41.94
C ILE A 172 -23.05 5.48 -41.08
N LYS A 173 -22.83 4.46 -40.23
CA LYS A 173 -23.75 4.04 -39.17
C LYS A 173 -23.06 4.14 -37.83
N LEU A 174 -23.80 4.61 -36.80
CA LEU A 174 -23.38 4.66 -35.40
C LEU A 174 -24.27 3.73 -34.58
N MET A 175 -23.64 2.79 -33.89
CA MET A 175 -24.30 1.89 -32.97
C MET A 175 -23.91 2.27 -31.53
N LEU A 176 -24.92 2.57 -30.70
CA LEU A 176 -24.77 2.95 -29.28
C LEU A 176 -25.31 1.82 -28.40
N VAL A 177 -24.45 1.21 -27.59
CA VAL A 177 -24.80 0.07 -26.73
C VAL A 177 -24.65 0.42 -25.27
N GLY A 178 -25.74 0.43 -24.50
CA GLY A 178 -25.73 0.74 -23.08
C GLY A 178 -27.08 1.24 -22.56
N SER A 179 -27.21 1.35 -21.22
CA SER A 179 -28.38 2.02 -20.64
C SER A 179 -28.27 3.54 -20.82
N ILE A 180 -29.39 4.21 -20.96
CA ILE A 180 -29.49 5.67 -21.09
C ILE A 180 -30.64 6.13 -20.20
N ASP A 181 -30.48 7.21 -19.46
CA ASP A 181 -31.53 7.85 -18.70
C ASP A 181 -32.55 8.51 -19.66
N ASP A 182 -33.83 8.53 -19.31
CA ASP A 182 -34.89 9.02 -20.17
C ASP A 182 -34.68 10.49 -20.62
N ASP A 183 -34.21 11.35 -19.72
CA ASP A 183 -33.89 12.76 -20.02
C ASP A 183 -32.80 12.89 -21.09
N LEU A 184 -31.71 12.15 -20.93
CA LEU A 184 -30.58 12.12 -21.90
C LEU A 184 -31.02 11.49 -23.23
N LYS A 185 -31.91 10.49 -23.19
CA LYS A 185 -32.43 9.89 -24.40
C LYS A 185 -33.28 10.89 -25.21
N CYS A 186 -34.07 11.73 -24.53
CA CYS A 186 -34.81 12.81 -25.18
C CYS A 186 -33.85 13.85 -25.79
N GLU A 187 -32.77 14.21 -25.09
CA GLU A 187 -31.76 15.14 -25.60
C GLU A 187 -31.05 14.58 -26.85
N TYR A 188 -30.64 13.32 -26.81
CA TYR A 188 -29.98 12.68 -27.96
C TYR A 188 -30.93 12.55 -29.15
N GLN A 189 -32.22 12.28 -28.91
CA GLN A 189 -33.25 12.26 -29.96
C GLN A 189 -33.40 13.64 -30.62
N GLN A 190 -33.41 14.72 -29.86
CA GLN A 190 -33.48 16.08 -30.43
C GLN A 190 -32.26 16.37 -31.34
N ILE A 191 -31.08 15.88 -30.98
CA ILE A 191 -29.88 16.03 -31.83
C ILE A 191 -30.07 15.21 -33.14
N ILE A 192 -30.55 13.98 -33.04
CA ILE A 192 -30.83 13.09 -34.18
C ILE A 192 -31.82 13.74 -35.13
N ASP A 193 -32.92 14.26 -34.60
CA ASP A 193 -33.96 14.95 -35.38
C ASP A 193 -33.40 16.19 -36.09
N LYS A 194 -32.71 17.06 -35.36
CA LYS A 194 -32.10 18.30 -35.86
C LYS A 194 -31.06 18.05 -36.95
N GLN A 195 -30.29 16.98 -36.84
CA GLN A 195 -29.21 16.64 -37.76
C GLN A 195 -29.62 15.61 -38.83
N SER A 196 -30.86 15.18 -38.85
CA SER A 196 -31.41 14.17 -39.79
C SER A 196 -30.58 12.89 -39.81
N LEU A 197 -30.37 12.28 -38.63
CA LEU A 197 -29.55 11.08 -38.41
C LEU A 197 -30.36 9.81 -38.15
N HIS A 198 -31.69 9.80 -38.43
CA HIS A 198 -32.55 8.65 -38.12
C HIS A 198 -32.07 7.33 -38.73
N ASP A 199 -31.57 7.36 -39.94
CA ASP A 199 -31.08 6.17 -40.65
C ASP A 199 -29.64 5.82 -40.29
N ASN A 200 -28.97 6.72 -39.53
CA ASN A 200 -27.53 6.60 -39.23
C ASN A 200 -27.24 6.11 -37.78
N VAL A 201 -28.23 6.22 -36.86
CA VAL A 201 -28.03 5.95 -35.43
C VAL A 201 -28.94 4.85 -34.95
N GLU A 202 -28.35 3.85 -34.31
CA GLU A 202 -29.08 2.74 -33.68
C GLU A 202 -28.72 2.67 -32.19
N PHE A 203 -29.71 2.66 -31.31
CA PHE A 203 -29.58 2.40 -29.89
C PHE A 203 -29.86 0.95 -29.56
N ARG A 204 -28.99 0.33 -28.78
CA ARG A 204 -29.19 -1.01 -28.21
C ARG A 204 -29.05 -0.97 -26.70
N ASP A 205 -29.93 -1.68 -26.03
CA ASP A 205 -29.88 -1.79 -24.58
C ASP A 205 -28.58 -2.43 -24.10
N LYS A 206 -28.26 -2.19 -22.81
CA LYS A 206 -27.16 -2.82 -22.15
C LYS A 206 -27.23 -4.34 -22.27
N THR A 207 -26.17 -4.95 -22.74
CA THR A 207 -26.08 -6.39 -22.99
C THR A 207 -24.98 -7.06 -22.18
N SER A 208 -24.91 -8.39 -22.22
CA SER A 208 -23.82 -9.15 -21.62
C SER A 208 -22.48 -8.89 -22.34
N ARG A 209 -21.35 -9.12 -21.65
CA ARG A 209 -20.01 -8.97 -22.25
C ARG A 209 -19.86 -9.84 -23.50
N THR A 210 -20.34 -11.09 -23.46
CA THR A 210 -20.27 -12.03 -24.59
C THR A 210 -21.06 -11.51 -25.79
N SER A 211 -22.27 -10.99 -25.57
CA SER A 211 -23.09 -10.41 -26.63
C SER A 211 -22.47 -9.13 -27.19
N LEU A 212 -21.88 -8.28 -26.34
CA LEU A 212 -21.18 -7.07 -26.79
C LEU A 212 -19.99 -7.41 -27.70
N ILE A 213 -19.18 -8.39 -27.33
CA ILE A 213 -18.08 -8.88 -28.17
C ILE A 213 -18.57 -9.34 -29.55
N SER A 214 -19.73 -10.05 -29.58
CA SER A 214 -20.31 -10.46 -30.86
C SER A 214 -20.75 -9.27 -31.70
N ILE A 215 -21.31 -8.23 -31.08
CA ILE A 215 -21.73 -6.99 -31.76
C ILE A 215 -20.51 -6.20 -32.25
N MET A 216 -19.41 -6.14 -31.48
CA MET A 216 -18.19 -5.43 -31.87
C MET A 216 -17.54 -5.96 -33.14
N LYS A 217 -17.75 -7.22 -33.49
CA LYS A 217 -17.23 -7.81 -34.74
C LYS A 217 -17.85 -7.21 -36.00
N ASP A 218 -19.02 -6.58 -35.86
CA ASP A 218 -19.71 -5.91 -36.97
C ASP A 218 -19.31 -4.42 -37.08
N TRP A 219 -18.38 -3.93 -36.22
CA TRP A 219 -17.92 -2.55 -36.22
C TRP A 219 -16.56 -2.44 -36.90
N ASP A 220 -16.41 -1.45 -37.78
CA ASP A 220 -15.11 -1.09 -38.33
C ASP A 220 -14.29 -0.36 -37.26
N PHE A 221 -14.93 0.51 -36.47
CA PHE A 221 -14.27 1.26 -35.42
C PHE A 221 -15.09 1.32 -34.13
N TYR A 222 -14.45 0.99 -33.02
CA TYR A 222 -14.89 1.42 -31.71
C TYR A 222 -14.53 2.89 -31.52
N VAL A 223 -15.51 3.74 -31.19
CA VAL A 223 -15.30 5.18 -31.01
C VAL A 223 -15.50 5.56 -29.56
N GLN A 224 -14.48 6.13 -28.95
CA GLN A 224 -14.54 6.66 -27.59
C GLN A 224 -14.43 8.18 -27.60
N CYS A 225 -15.51 8.86 -27.18
CA CYS A 225 -15.56 10.32 -27.08
C CYS A 225 -15.58 10.82 -25.62
N SER A 226 -15.13 10.00 -24.68
CA SER A 226 -15.20 10.31 -23.25
C SER A 226 -14.40 11.56 -22.90
N VAL A 227 -14.95 12.38 -21.99
CA VAL A 227 -14.26 13.56 -21.42
C VAL A 227 -13.05 13.17 -20.59
N CYS A 228 -13.13 12.05 -19.89
CA CYS A 228 -12.06 11.49 -19.07
C CYS A 228 -12.24 10.00 -18.86
N GLU A 229 -11.14 9.28 -18.77
CA GLU A 229 -11.08 7.86 -18.47
C GLU A 229 -9.98 7.55 -17.45
N GLY A 230 -10.06 6.38 -16.81
CA GLY A 230 -8.95 5.83 -16.03
C GLY A 230 -8.14 4.86 -16.88
N HIS A 231 -8.76 3.73 -17.23
CA HIS A 231 -8.26 2.74 -18.17
C HIS A 231 -9.45 2.26 -19.02
N PRO A 232 -9.53 2.67 -20.30
CA PRO A 232 -10.66 2.35 -21.15
C PRO A 232 -10.59 0.90 -21.65
N ASN A 233 -11.06 -0.07 -20.84
CA ASN A 233 -11.05 -1.50 -21.18
C ASN A 233 -11.72 -1.80 -22.51
N ALA A 234 -12.74 -1.02 -22.90
CA ALA A 234 -13.47 -1.23 -24.14
C ALA A 234 -12.59 -1.05 -25.41
N ILE A 235 -11.54 -0.22 -25.36
CA ILE A 235 -10.56 -0.14 -26.45
C ILE A 235 -9.78 -1.46 -26.58
N SER A 236 -9.31 -2.00 -25.47
CA SER A 236 -8.61 -3.28 -25.45
C SER A 236 -9.51 -4.42 -25.92
N GLU A 237 -10.76 -4.45 -25.47
CA GLU A 237 -11.75 -5.45 -25.89
C GLU A 237 -12.08 -5.34 -27.37
N ALA A 238 -12.20 -4.14 -27.93
CA ALA A 238 -12.39 -3.93 -29.37
C ALA A 238 -11.22 -4.49 -30.19
N LEU A 239 -9.98 -4.12 -29.85
CA LEU A 239 -8.79 -4.61 -30.54
C LEU A 239 -8.66 -6.14 -30.47
N GLN A 240 -8.93 -6.75 -29.32
CA GLN A 240 -8.89 -8.21 -29.16
C GLN A 240 -9.87 -8.94 -30.07
N ASN A 241 -10.97 -8.28 -30.42
CA ASN A 241 -12.01 -8.87 -31.26
C ASN A 241 -12.00 -8.37 -32.71
N GLY A 242 -10.89 -7.82 -33.17
CA GLY A 242 -10.69 -7.42 -34.54
C GLY A 242 -11.32 -6.08 -34.92
N CYS A 243 -11.84 -5.33 -33.94
CA CYS A 243 -12.39 -4.00 -34.15
C CYS A 243 -11.32 -2.93 -33.89
N ALA A 244 -11.07 -2.05 -34.85
CA ALA A 244 -10.19 -0.90 -34.70
C ALA A 244 -10.78 0.12 -33.72
N PHE A 245 -10.02 1.15 -33.33
CA PHE A 245 -10.56 2.22 -32.50
C PHE A 245 -10.09 3.60 -32.95
N ILE A 246 -10.87 4.62 -32.57
CA ILE A 246 -10.45 6.02 -32.51
C ILE A 246 -10.99 6.62 -31.21
N SER A 247 -10.17 7.42 -30.52
CA SER A 247 -10.48 7.83 -29.15
C SER A 247 -10.14 9.30 -28.88
N THR A 248 -10.75 9.87 -27.87
CA THR A 248 -10.20 11.07 -27.18
C THR A 248 -8.89 10.70 -26.47
N ASN A 249 -7.97 11.66 -26.40
CA ASN A 249 -6.64 11.46 -25.80
C ASN A 249 -6.74 11.52 -24.26
N THR A 250 -7.33 10.49 -23.62
CA THR A 250 -7.53 10.40 -22.19
C THR A 250 -7.42 8.95 -21.68
N GLY A 251 -6.93 8.80 -20.46
CA GLY A 251 -6.74 7.52 -19.78
C GLY A 251 -5.47 6.78 -20.18
N TYR A 252 -5.23 5.65 -19.53
CA TYR A 252 -3.95 4.93 -19.58
C TYR A 252 -3.53 4.49 -20.99
N ILE A 253 -4.48 4.01 -21.83
CA ILE A 253 -4.14 3.57 -23.20
C ILE A 253 -3.60 4.77 -24.01
N ALA A 254 -4.23 5.93 -23.89
CA ALA A 254 -3.73 7.13 -24.55
C ALA A 254 -2.32 7.53 -24.05
N GLU A 255 -2.06 7.40 -22.76
CA GLU A 255 -0.72 7.69 -22.17
C GLU A 255 0.39 6.83 -22.78
N ILE A 256 0.13 5.57 -23.10
CA ILE A 256 1.16 4.65 -23.58
C ILE A 256 1.32 4.64 -25.11
N VAL A 257 0.29 5.05 -25.89
CA VAL A 257 0.35 4.90 -27.35
C VAL A 257 0.16 6.21 -28.14
N SER A 258 -0.40 7.28 -27.55
CA SER A 258 -0.76 8.48 -28.32
C SER A 258 0.43 9.28 -28.88
N SER A 259 1.60 9.19 -28.26
CA SER A 259 2.81 9.86 -28.73
C SER A 259 3.39 9.21 -30.00
N GLU A 260 3.24 7.90 -30.14
CA GLU A 260 3.71 7.13 -31.30
C GLU A 260 2.65 7.03 -32.39
N PHE A 261 1.37 6.94 -32.01
CA PHE A 261 0.23 6.77 -32.92
C PHE A 261 -0.83 7.87 -32.73
N PRO A 262 -0.48 9.16 -32.97
CA PRO A 262 -1.40 10.28 -32.73
C PRO A 262 -2.62 10.28 -33.65
N GLU A 263 -2.57 9.59 -34.78
CA GLU A 263 -3.68 9.44 -35.74
C GLU A 263 -4.88 8.67 -35.17
N LEU A 264 -4.68 7.87 -34.12
CA LEU A 264 -5.74 7.12 -33.45
C LEU A 264 -6.49 7.95 -32.42
N PHE A 265 -6.10 9.22 -32.25
CA PHE A 265 -6.68 10.10 -31.27
C PHE A 265 -7.23 11.37 -31.91
N PHE A 266 -8.40 11.81 -31.45
CA PHE A 266 -8.97 13.08 -31.86
C PHE A 266 -8.05 14.23 -31.41
N LYS A 267 -7.71 15.12 -32.35
CA LYS A 267 -6.86 16.29 -32.02
C LYS A 267 -7.56 17.26 -31.07
N GLU A 268 -8.84 17.45 -31.30
CA GLU A 268 -9.69 18.36 -30.52
C GLU A 268 -11.02 17.69 -30.23
N TRP A 269 -11.60 18.00 -29.08
CA TRP A 269 -12.90 17.49 -28.69
C TRP A 269 -14.03 18.36 -29.26
N ASN A 270 -14.06 18.51 -30.58
CA ASN A 270 -15.16 19.13 -31.31
C ASN A 270 -15.58 18.26 -32.51
N PRO A 271 -16.89 18.26 -32.88
CA PRO A 271 -17.43 17.34 -33.88
C PRO A 271 -16.75 17.44 -35.27
N VAL A 272 -16.39 18.64 -35.70
CA VAL A 272 -15.76 18.85 -37.02
C VAL A 272 -14.36 18.25 -37.07
N SER A 273 -13.51 18.55 -36.05
CA SER A 273 -12.16 17.99 -35.95
C SER A 273 -12.20 16.46 -35.79
N MET A 274 -13.19 15.94 -35.05
CA MET A 274 -13.38 14.51 -34.87
C MET A 274 -13.77 13.83 -36.18
N ALA A 275 -14.67 14.40 -36.96
CA ALA A 275 -15.05 13.87 -38.28
C ALA A 275 -13.88 13.86 -39.28
N ILE A 276 -13.05 14.92 -39.28
CA ILE A 276 -11.84 14.98 -40.08
C ILE A 276 -10.82 13.89 -39.66
N SER A 277 -10.65 13.69 -38.35
CA SER A 277 -9.75 12.65 -37.82
C SER A 277 -10.20 11.26 -38.22
N LEU A 278 -11.50 10.95 -38.12
CA LEU A 278 -12.07 9.67 -38.54
C LEU A 278 -11.90 9.46 -40.05
N LYS A 279 -12.18 10.48 -40.90
CA LYS A 279 -12.00 10.40 -42.33
C LYS A 279 -10.54 10.12 -42.72
N LYS A 280 -9.58 10.79 -42.06
CA LYS A 280 -8.14 10.52 -42.28
C LYS A 280 -7.76 9.11 -41.89
N LEU A 281 -8.23 8.63 -40.74
CA LEU A 281 -7.94 7.28 -40.27
C LEU A 281 -8.46 6.20 -41.24
N ILE A 282 -9.67 6.38 -41.78
CA ILE A 282 -10.26 5.48 -42.80
C ILE A 282 -9.36 5.39 -44.04
N SER A 283 -8.73 6.49 -44.41
CA SER A 283 -7.89 6.60 -45.62
C SER A 283 -6.43 6.17 -45.45
N LEU A 284 -6.01 5.75 -44.27
CA LEU A 284 -4.64 5.26 -44.03
C LEU A 284 -4.44 3.87 -44.69
N ASP A 285 -3.31 3.67 -45.35
CA ASP A 285 -3.00 2.40 -46.00
C ASP A 285 -2.48 1.35 -45.01
N ASP A 286 -1.71 1.75 -44.00
CA ASP A 286 -1.00 0.85 -43.09
C ASP A 286 -1.77 0.59 -41.75
N LYS A 287 -3.08 0.72 -41.76
CA LYS A 287 -3.92 0.60 -40.54
C LYS A 287 -3.69 -0.69 -39.77
N GLU A 288 -3.63 -1.82 -40.46
CA GLU A 288 -3.46 -3.15 -39.83
C GLU A 288 -2.12 -3.23 -39.07
N ILE A 289 -1.06 -2.67 -39.65
CA ILE A 289 0.27 -2.63 -39.04
C ILE A 289 0.25 -1.73 -37.80
N ILE A 290 -0.40 -0.57 -37.91
CA ILE A 290 -0.56 0.38 -36.79
C ILE A 290 -1.26 -0.29 -35.60
N TYR A 291 -2.42 -0.89 -35.82
CA TYR A 291 -3.18 -1.55 -34.76
C TYR A 291 -2.47 -2.76 -34.15
N SER A 292 -1.70 -3.52 -34.96
CA SER A 292 -0.86 -4.60 -34.43
C SER A 292 0.23 -4.08 -33.50
N LYS A 293 0.92 -3.00 -33.85
CA LYS A 293 1.92 -2.37 -33.00
C LYS A 293 1.31 -1.81 -31.71
N VAL A 294 0.15 -1.14 -31.83
CA VAL A 294 -0.59 -0.60 -30.69
C VAL A 294 -0.99 -1.71 -29.71
N PHE A 295 -1.54 -2.82 -30.23
CA PHE A 295 -1.88 -3.95 -29.40
C PHE A 295 -0.68 -4.52 -28.65
N ASN A 296 0.46 -4.71 -29.34
CA ASN A 296 1.70 -5.17 -28.71
C ASN A 296 2.18 -4.20 -27.59
N SER A 297 2.06 -2.89 -27.82
CA SER A 297 2.39 -1.90 -26.79
C SER A 297 1.44 -1.99 -25.57
N ILE A 298 0.14 -2.15 -25.82
CA ILE A 298 -0.84 -2.34 -24.74
C ILE A 298 -0.56 -3.65 -24.00
N GLN A 299 -0.31 -4.76 -24.71
CA GLN A 299 -0.01 -6.06 -24.13
C GLN A 299 1.22 -6.01 -23.23
N HIS A 300 2.29 -5.36 -23.69
CA HIS A 300 3.52 -5.21 -22.92
C HIS A 300 3.29 -4.41 -21.61
N ASN A 301 2.55 -3.29 -21.67
CA ASN A 301 2.32 -2.40 -20.52
C ASN A 301 1.21 -2.88 -19.58
N CYS A 302 0.36 -3.80 -20.04
CA CYS A 302 -0.78 -4.35 -19.31
C CYS A 302 -0.69 -5.87 -19.14
N ASP A 303 0.52 -6.43 -19.16
CA ASP A 303 0.75 -7.86 -18.98
C ASP A 303 0.13 -8.33 -17.65
N LYS A 304 -0.66 -9.39 -17.74
CA LYS A 304 -1.43 -9.89 -16.60
C LYS A 304 -0.54 -10.32 -15.45
N GLN A 305 0.58 -11.00 -15.74
CA GLN A 305 1.47 -11.48 -14.69
C GLN A 305 2.21 -10.32 -14.03
N GLU A 306 2.68 -9.35 -14.81
CA GLU A 306 3.32 -8.15 -14.26
C GLU A 306 2.36 -7.34 -13.37
N ILE A 307 1.09 -7.19 -13.77
CA ILE A 307 0.07 -6.51 -12.95
C ILE A 307 -0.20 -7.29 -11.65
N ILE A 308 -0.30 -8.62 -11.71
CA ILE A 308 -0.43 -9.47 -10.52
C ILE A 308 0.78 -9.29 -9.59
N ASP A 309 1.98 -9.25 -10.15
CA ASP A 309 3.21 -9.06 -9.38
C ASP A 309 3.26 -7.67 -8.73
N ARG A 310 2.84 -6.61 -9.42
CA ARG A 310 2.69 -5.26 -8.86
C ARG A 310 1.70 -5.24 -7.69
N TRP A 311 0.54 -5.87 -7.82
CA TRP A 311 -0.44 -6.02 -6.74
C TRP A 311 0.10 -6.86 -5.58
N THR A 312 0.75 -7.97 -5.91
CA THR A 312 1.37 -8.86 -4.93
C THR A 312 2.44 -8.12 -4.13
N ASN A 313 3.28 -7.35 -4.78
CA ASN A 313 4.30 -6.52 -4.13
C ASN A 313 3.67 -5.41 -3.28
N LEU A 314 2.62 -4.75 -3.77
CA LEU A 314 1.88 -3.74 -3.01
C LEU A 314 1.32 -4.34 -1.71
N LEU A 315 0.67 -5.50 -1.79
CA LEU A 315 0.09 -6.20 -0.65
C LEU A 315 1.17 -6.79 0.26
N ARG A 316 2.25 -7.35 -0.28
CA ARG A 316 3.39 -7.87 0.50
C ARG A 316 4.14 -6.76 1.24
N CYS A 317 4.35 -5.61 0.64
CA CYS A 317 4.97 -4.46 1.32
C CYS A 317 4.17 -4.04 2.56
N ASP A 318 2.86 -4.31 2.59
CA ASP A 318 2.01 -3.99 3.72
C ASP A 318 1.79 -5.17 4.69
N ILE A 319 1.82 -6.42 4.22
CA ILE A 319 1.83 -7.64 5.07
C ILE A 319 3.14 -7.71 5.86
N SER A 320 4.27 -7.27 5.27
CA SER A 320 5.57 -7.24 5.96
C SER A 320 5.62 -6.31 7.18
N LYS A 321 4.58 -5.50 7.43
CA LYS A 321 4.43 -4.77 8.70
C LYS A 321 3.84 -5.61 9.84
N LYS A 322 3.27 -6.79 9.56
CA LYS A 322 2.88 -7.78 10.59
C LYS A 322 3.89 -8.90 10.76
N VAL A 323 4.60 -9.27 9.69
CA VAL A 323 5.80 -10.13 9.73
C VAL A 323 6.81 -9.46 8.82
N PRO A 324 7.88 -8.88 9.36
CA PRO A 324 8.89 -8.22 8.52
C PRO A 324 9.60 -9.25 7.66
N ASN A 325 9.12 -9.46 6.44
CA ASN A 325 9.73 -10.31 5.42
C ASN A 325 10.64 -9.53 4.47
N SER A 326 10.96 -8.27 4.79
CA SER A 326 12.00 -7.56 4.09
C SER A 326 13.31 -7.60 4.86
N ILE A 327 14.33 -7.84 4.15
CA ILE A 327 15.76 -7.94 4.42
C ILE A 327 16.30 -6.87 5.39
N GLU A 328 15.53 -5.83 5.69
CA GLU A 328 15.95 -4.63 6.40
C GLU A 328 15.29 -4.43 7.77
N HIS A 329 14.27 -5.20 8.13
CA HIS A 329 13.57 -5.03 9.40
C HIS A 329 14.08 -5.96 10.49
N ILE A 330 14.63 -5.36 11.55
CA ILE A 330 14.91 -6.08 12.79
C ILE A 330 13.62 -6.20 13.59
N ILE A 331 13.25 -7.41 13.95
CA ILE A 331 12.31 -7.67 15.04
C ILE A 331 13.15 -7.81 16.30
N ALA A 332 12.93 -6.95 17.28
CA ALA A 332 13.59 -7.04 18.57
C ALA A 332 12.57 -7.08 19.71
N VAL A 333 12.77 -7.94 20.69
CA VAL A 333 12.00 -7.97 21.93
C VAL A 333 12.82 -7.31 23.04
N GLY A 334 12.15 -6.41 23.80
CA GLY A 334 12.78 -5.70 24.94
C GLY A 334 12.26 -6.24 26.27
N LEU A 335 13.16 -6.72 27.11
CA LEU A 335 12.94 -7.27 28.43
C LEU A 335 13.93 -6.60 29.42
N HIS A 336 13.77 -6.89 30.73
CA HIS A 336 14.74 -6.41 31.73
C HIS A 336 15.21 -7.57 32.62
N ASP A 337 14.35 -8.15 33.45
CA ASP A 337 14.69 -9.21 34.37
C ASP A 337 13.81 -10.46 34.16
N VAL A 338 14.32 -11.64 34.49
CA VAL A 338 13.58 -12.88 34.51
C VAL A 338 13.72 -13.50 35.89
N GLN A 339 12.68 -13.41 36.72
CA GLN A 339 12.77 -13.85 38.11
C GLN A 339 11.42 -14.20 38.71
N GLY A 340 11.37 -15.20 39.62
CA GLY A 340 10.24 -15.53 40.49
C GLY A 340 8.90 -15.74 39.78
N ASP A 341 7.82 -15.59 40.56
CA ASP A 341 6.42 -15.71 40.09
C ASP A 341 5.67 -14.37 40.15
N SER A 342 6.33 -13.28 40.58
CA SER A 342 5.72 -11.95 40.72
C SER A 342 5.85 -11.14 39.44
N TYR A 343 4.78 -10.42 39.13
CA TYR A 343 4.70 -9.54 37.97
C TYR A 343 4.89 -8.08 38.41
N ASP A 344 5.91 -7.42 37.93
CA ASP A 344 6.03 -5.96 38.01
C ASP A 344 6.43 -5.39 36.63
N SER A 345 6.62 -4.08 36.53
CA SER A 345 6.84 -3.40 35.25
C SER A 345 8.15 -3.81 34.52
N ILE A 346 9.10 -4.43 35.22
CA ILE A 346 10.41 -4.80 34.68
C ILE A 346 10.75 -6.28 34.87
N THR A 347 10.00 -7.04 35.66
CA THR A 347 10.22 -8.48 35.85
C THR A 347 9.28 -9.30 34.97
N THR A 348 9.84 -10.21 34.20
CA THR A 348 9.10 -11.26 33.50
C THR A 348 9.16 -12.52 34.36
N PRO A 349 8.01 -13.10 34.79
CA PRO A 349 8.02 -14.36 35.53
C PRO A 349 8.71 -15.48 34.76
N VAL A 350 9.45 -16.34 35.44
CA VAL A 350 10.21 -17.44 34.83
C VAL A 350 9.34 -18.31 33.92
N LEU A 351 8.13 -18.64 34.37
CA LEU A 351 7.19 -19.46 33.60
C LEU A 351 6.73 -18.77 32.31
N VAL A 352 6.47 -17.45 32.37
CA VAL A 352 6.07 -16.66 31.20
C VAL A 352 7.21 -16.58 30.19
N PHE A 353 8.43 -16.35 30.67
CA PHE A 353 9.60 -16.32 29.79
C PHE A 353 9.87 -17.72 29.16
N HIS A 354 9.74 -18.80 29.93
CA HIS A 354 9.89 -20.16 29.41
C HIS A 354 8.88 -20.46 28.29
N LYS A 355 7.60 -20.17 28.53
CA LYS A 355 6.55 -20.31 27.52
C LYS A 355 6.82 -19.45 26.29
N PHE A 356 7.32 -18.23 26.47
CA PHE A 356 7.67 -17.36 25.36
C PHE A 356 8.75 -17.99 24.45
N VAL A 357 9.84 -18.47 25.04
CA VAL A 357 10.94 -19.11 24.30
C VAL A 357 10.44 -20.38 23.58
N GLU A 358 9.65 -21.20 24.28
CA GLU A 358 9.06 -22.42 23.72
C GLU A 358 8.15 -22.13 22.53
N LYS A 359 7.25 -21.14 22.66
CA LYS A 359 6.33 -20.76 21.58
C LYS A 359 7.06 -20.19 20.37
N VAL A 360 8.04 -19.30 20.57
CA VAL A 360 8.87 -18.79 19.48
C VAL A 360 9.51 -19.96 18.71
N HIS A 361 10.04 -20.97 19.43
CA HIS A 361 10.62 -22.15 18.83
C HIS A 361 9.58 -23.00 18.06
N GLN A 362 8.41 -23.28 18.66
CA GLN A 362 7.33 -24.07 18.04
C GLN A 362 6.82 -23.45 16.73
N TYR A 363 6.84 -22.11 16.62
CA TYR A 363 6.43 -21.39 15.42
C TYR A 363 7.55 -21.21 14.39
N GLY A 364 8.70 -21.88 14.59
CA GLY A 364 9.81 -21.90 13.63
C GLY A 364 10.70 -20.66 13.67
N TYR A 365 10.62 -19.88 14.75
CA TYR A 365 11.51 -18.72 14.95
C TYR A 365 12.60 -19.04 15.98
N GLY A 366 13.70 -18.26 15.91
CA GLY A 366 14.79 -18.31 16.88
C GLY A 366 14.98 -16.99 17.59
N LEU A 367 15.62 -17.05 18.77
CA LEU A 367 16.07 -15.87 19.53
C LEU A 367 17.60 -15.76 19.44
N CYS A 368 18.12 -14.56 19.17
CA CYS A 368 19.55 -14.34 19.08
C CYS A 368 19.98 -12.96 19.59
N SER A 369 21.29 -12.81 19.86
CA SER A 369 21.92 -11.51 20.09
C SER A 369 21.90 -10.65 18.83
N MET A 370 22.15 -9.35 18.98
CA MET A 370 22.29 -8.45 17.82
C MET A 370 23.52 -8.83 16.98
N ASN A 371 24.61 -9.20 17.60
CA ASN A 371 25.82 -9.65 16.89
C ASN A 371 25.56 -10.91 16.07
N ASP A 372 24.87 -11.92 16.64
CA ASP A 372 24.48 -13.12 15.90
C ASP A 372 23.50 -12.82 14.77
N TYR A 373 22.57 -11.90 15.00
CA TYR A 373 21.64 -11.45 13.96
C TYR A 373 22.38 -10.82 12.79
N LEU A 374 23.37 -9.97 13.07
CA LEU A 374 24.19 -9.33 12.03
C LEU A 374 25.07 -10.32 11.27
N ALA A 375 25.52 -11.39 11.92
CA ALA A 375 26.32 -12.44 11.30
C ALA A 375 25.52 -13.35 10.35
N LYS A 376 24.19 -13.43 10.52
CA LYS A 376 23.31 -14.23 9.66
C LYS A 376 23.15 -13.58 8.29
N ASN A 377 22.99 -14.43 7.27
CA ASN A 377 22.58 -13.92 5.95
C ASN A 377 21.13 -13.43 5.98
N ILE A 378 20.75 -12.70 4.93
CA ILE A 378 19.47 -12.01 4.81
C ILE A 378 18.25 -12.97 4.90
N GLU A 379 18.35 -14.16 4.31
CA GLU A 379 17.26 -15.15 4.35
C GLU A 379 17.12 -15.75 5.75
N GLU A 380 18.22 -16.04 6.41
CA GLU A 380 18.22 -16.56 7.78
C GLU A 380 17.61 -15.57 8.76
N ARG A 381 17.88 -14.25 8.61
CA ARG A 381 17.33 -13.20 9.49
C ARG A 381 15.81 -13.18 9.57
N LYS A 382 15.12 -13.65 8.55
CA LYS A 382 13.65 -13.66 8.49
C LYS A 382 12.99 -14.51 9.60
N SER A 383 13.68 -15.50 10.10
CA SER A 383 13.20 -16.40 11.16
C SER A 383 13.87 -16.15 12.51
N TRP A 384 14.55 -14.98 12.69
CA TRP A 384 15.24 -14.68 13.93
C TRP A 384 14.77 -13.35 14.54
N ILE A 385 14.57 -13.37 15.85
CA ILE A 385 14.18 -12.24 16.67
C ILE A 385 15.36 -11.86 17.56
N VAL A 386 15.74 -10.58 17.54
CA VAL A 386 16.78 -10.08 18.45
C VAL A 386 16.19 -9.99 19.85
N CYS A 387 16.73 -10.80 20.76
CA CYS A 387 16.31 -10.80 22.17
C CYS A 387 17.22 -9.86 22.97
N THR A 388 16.63 -8.90 23.66
CA THR A 388 17.38 -7.88 24.41
C THR A 388 16.90 -7.78 25.85
N PHE A 389 17.86 -7.58 26.77
CA PHE A 389 17.60 -7.34 28.18
C PHE A 389 18.30 -6.05 28.62
N ASP A 390 17.59 -5.15 29.23
CA ASP A 390 18.14 -3.90 29.78
C ASP A 390 18.57 -4.10 31.24
N ASP A 391 19.36 -3.17 31.77
CA ASP A 391 19.88 -3.05 33.12
C ASP A 391 20.86 -4.12 33.57
N GLY A 392 20.82 -5.34 33.00
CA GLY A 392 21.72 -6.42 33.36
C GLY A 392 21.49 -6.98 34.78
N TYR A 393 20.27 -7.41 35.09
CA TYR A 393 19.96 -8.05 36.37
C TYR A 393 20.40 -9.52 36.45
N SER A 394 20.73 -10.00 37.67
CA SER A 394 21.26 -11.36 37.92
C SER A 394 20.31 -12.50 37.53
N GLY A 395 18.99 -12.26 37.54
CA GLY A 395 17.99 -13.24 37.09
C GLY A 395 18.23 -13.75 35.66
N LEU A 396 18.97 -13.00 34.86
CA LEU A 396 19.33 -13.45 33.50
C LEU A 396 20.29 -14.64 33.51
N ASN A 397 21.28 -14.64 34.42
CA ASN A 397 22.19 -15.78 34.59
C ASN A 397 21.51 -16.98 35.20
N ASP A 398 20.63 -16.77 36.19
CA ASP A 398 20.03 -17.82 36.99
C ASP A 398 18.85 -18.51 36.29
N TYR A 399 18.05 -17.76 35.51
CA TYR A 399 16.81 -18.25 34.92
C TYR A 399 16.77 -18.16 33.40
N ALA A 400 17.13 -17.01 32.82
CA ALA A 400 16.99 -16.82 31.37
C ALA A 400 18.00 -17.66 30.57
N LEU A 401 19.26 -17.69 30.98
CA LEU A 401 20.32 -18.45 30.33
C LEU A 401 20.01 -19.96 30.26
N PRO A 402 19.65 -20.66 31.36
CA PRO A 402 19.30 -22.07 31.31
C PRO A 402 18.14 -22.40 30.36
N ILE A 403 17.13 -21.52 30.29
CA ILE A 403 15.98 -21.69 29.40
C ILE A 403 16.41 -21.55 27.93
N MET A 404 17.11 -20.47 27.58
CA MET A 404 17.53 -20.20 26.20
C MET A 404 18.56 -21.20 25.69
N LYS A 405 19.45 -21.69 26.57
CA LYS A 405 20.47 -22.70 26.25
C LYS A 405 19.88 -24.00 25.72
N LYS A 406 18.69 -24.44 26.19
CA LYS A 406 18.01 -25.65 25.72
C LYS A 406 17.71 -25.60 24.21
N TYR A 407 17.54 -24.41 23.67
CA TYR A 407 17.21 -24.19 22.26
C TYR A 407 18.40 -23.65 21.44
N GLY A 408 19.58 -23.49 22.07
CA GLY A 408 20.75 -22.91 21.42
C GLY A 408 20.58 -21.42 21.11
N TYR A 409 19.78 -20.70 21.89
CA TYR A 409 19.47 -19.29 21.70
C TYR A 409 20.39 -18.38 22.51
N THR A 410 20.62 -17.17 21.98
CA THR A 410 21.44 -16.12 22.58
C THR A 410 20.64 -14.83 22.74
N ALA A 411 21.17 -13.87 23.50
CA ALA A 411 20.57 -12.54 23.67
C ALA A 411 21.65 -11.45 23.78
N THR A 412 21.22 -10.18 23.67
CA THR A 412 22.01 -9.00 24.00
C THR A 412 21.61 -8.50 25.38
N VAL A 413 22.57 -8.33 26.28
CA VAL A 413 22.38 -7.74 27.60
C VAL A 413 22.99 -6.35 27.64
N PHE A 414 22.19 -5.34 27.88
CA PHE A 414 22.63 -3.96 28.04
C PHE A 414 22.93 -3.70 29.52
N VAL A 415 24.21 -3.52 29.84
CA VAL A 415 24.65 -3.34 31.23
C VAL A 415 25.02 -1.89 31.54
N CYS A 416 24.65 -1.44 32.72
CA CYS A 416 25.19 -0.20 33.31
C CYS A 416 26.52 -0.50 33.96
N THR A 417 27.63 -0.10 33.35
CA THR A 417 28.98 -0.52 33.77
C THR A 417 29.31 -0.11 35.21
N GLY A 418 28.78 1.00 35.70
CA GLY A 418 28.94 1.44 37.09
C GLY A 418 28.10 0.68 38.12
N LEU A 419 27.15 -0.18 37.66
CA LEU A 419 26.26 -0.95 38.53
C LEU A 419 26.61 -2.44 38.60
N ILE A 420 27.57 -2.92 37.85
CA ILE A 420 28.02 -4.32 37.83
C ILE A 420 28.31 -4.80 39.25
N GLY A 421 27.67 -5.90 39.68
CA GLY A 421 27.81 -6.49 41.01
C GLY A 421 27.19 -5.71 42.17
N LYS A 422 26.38 -4.67 41.87
CA LYS A 422 25.70 -3.83 42.87
C LYS A 422 24.21 -4.09 42.88
N ASP A 423 23.53 -3.65 43.95
CA ASP A 423 22.08 -3.64 44.00
C ASP A 423 21.49 -2.33 43.42
N ASN A 424 20.18 -2.34 43.15
CA ASN A 424 19.44 -1.22 42.57
C ASN A 424 18.96 -0.17 43.62
N LYS A 425 19.37 -0.27 44.88
CA LYS A 425 18.91 0.61 45.98
C LYS A 425 19.14 2.10 45.74
N ARG A 426 20.13 2.46 44.94
CA ARG A 426 20.47 3.87 44.70
C ARG A 426 19.43 4.61 43.84
N ASN A 427 18.64 3.91 43.04
CA ASN A 427 17.78 4.53 42.04
C ASN A 427 16.32 4.68 42.46
N ASN A 428 15.84 3.92 43.43
CA ASN A 428 14.48 4.08 43.96
C ASN A 428 14.34 3.41 45.34
N LYS A 429 14.01 4.17 46.37
CA LYS A 429 13.90 3.66 47.78
C LYS A 429 12.74 2.68 47.97
N ASP A 430 11.75 2.72 47.06
CA ASP A 430 10.52 1.90 47.12
C ASP A 430 10.52 0.75 46.11
N ALA A 431 11.62 0.57 45.33
CA ALA A 431 11.72 -0.48 44.35
C ALA A 431 12.03 -1.84 44.96
N VAL A 432 11.55 -2.91 44.33
CA VAL A 432 11.95 -4.28 44.65
C VAL A 432 13.48 -4.39 44.50
N LEU A 433 14.11 -4.91 45.55
CA LEU A 433 15.57 -5.08 45.57
C LEU A 433 16.03 -6.10 44.55
N ARG A 434 16.88 -5.69 43.63
CA ARG A 434 17.48 -6.54 42.60
C ARG A 434 19.00 -6.40 42.58
N GLN A 435 19.67 -7.50 42.28
CA GLN A 435 21.11 -7.51 42.06
C GLN A 435 21.40 -7.38 40.55
N HIS A 436 22.39 -6.55 40.20
CA HIS A 436 22.95 -6.54 38.86
C HIS A 436 23.97 -7.68 38.72
N LEU A 437 24.09 -8.22 37.51
CA LEU A 437 25.11 -9.21 37.15
C LEU A 437 26.52 -8.76 37.62
N ASN A 438 27.21 -9.65 38.25
CA ASN A 438 28.64 -9.46 38.57
C ASN A 438 29.51 -9.88 37.37
N MET A 439 30.82 -9.69 37.49
CA MET A 439 31.75 -9.98 36.38
C MET A 439 31.81 -11.45 36.00
N ASP A 440 31.70 -12.40 36.95
CA ASP A 440 31.72 -13.83 36.68
C ASP A 440 30.43 -14.27 35.96
N GLU A 441 29.29 -13.72 36.34
CA GLU A 441 28.03 -13.97 35.67
C GLU A 441 28.02 -13.39 34.26
N LEU A 442 28.56 -12.19 34.04
CA LEU A 442 28.72 -11.61 32.70
C LEU A 442 29.63 -12.46 31.83
N LEU A 443 30.72 -12.96 32.41
CA LEU A 443 31.66 -13.86 31.71
C LEU A 443 30.94 -15.17 31.35
N ASN A 444 30.12 -15.73 32.24
CA ASN A 444 29.34 -16.94 31.98
C ASN A 444 28.33 -16.72 30.81
N LEU A 445 27.58 -15.60 30.79
CA LEU A 445 26.69 -15.25 29.68
C LEU A 445 27.46 -15.14 28.36
N HIS A 446 28.60 -14.44 28.37
CA HIS A 446 29.45 -14.28 27.18
C HIS A 446 29.99 -15.61 26.64
N GLN A 447 30.44 -16.53 27.54
CA GLN A 447 30.91 -17.86 27.15
C GLN A 447 29.82 -18.72 26.51
N HIS A 448 28.53 -18.39 26.77
CA HIS A 448 27.37 -19.01 26.13
C HIS A 448 26.85 -18.24 24.92
N GLY A 449 27.64 -17.32 24.36
CA GLY A 449 27.36 -16.59 23.12
C GLY A 449 26.48 -15.35 23.30
N TRP A 450 26.15 -14.96 24.55
CA TRP A 450 25.40 -13.73 24.75
C TRP A 450 26.28 -12.50 24.50
N GLU A 451 25.69 -11.47 23.88
CA GLU A 451 26.35 -10.19 23.66
C GLU A 451 26.22 -9.31 24.91
N ILE A 452 27.35 -8.82 25.40
CA ILE A 452 27.38 -7.83 26.50
C ILE A 452 27.54 -6.44 25.87
N ALA A 453 26.55 -5.59 26.05
CA ALA A 453 26.40 -4.30 25.39
C ALA A 453 26.16 -3.18 26.40
N SER A 454 26.16 -1.94 25.94
CA SER A 454 26.16 -0.77 26.83
C SER A 454 24.76 -0.21 27.13
N HIS A 455 24.52 0.09 28.40
CA HIS A 455 23.40 0.89 28.89
C HIS A 455 23.88 2.18 29.64
N GLY A 456 25.07 2.67 29.27
CA GLY A 456 25.76 3.75 29.96
C GLY A 456 26.55 3.28 31.21
N VAL A 457 26.96 4.22 32.03
CA VAL A 457 27.66 3.94 33.29
C VAL A 457 26.68 3.83 34.46
N SER A 458 25.77 4.80 34.59
CA SER A 458 25.04 5.06 35.82
C SER A 458 23.50 4.99 35.66
N HIS A 459 22.98 4.58 34.48
CA HIS A 459 21.57 4.57 34.14
C HIS A 459 20.90 5.96 34.25
N PHE A 460 21.58 7.02 33.83
CA PHE A 460 20.98 8.35 33.81
C PHE A 460 20.22 8.62 32.51
N ASN A 461 19.14 9.42 32.63
CA ASN A 461 18.41 9.94 31.48
C ASN A 461 19.31 10.98 30.75
N LEU A 462 19.77 10.62 29.56
CA LEU A 462 20.70 11.45 28.77
C LEU A 462 20.15 12.84 28.43
N LEU A 463 18.83 13.01 28.37
CA LEU A 463 18.19 14.33 28.14
C LEU A 463 18.39 15.31 29.31
N LYS A 464 18.83 14.84 30.49
CA LYS A 464 19.01 15.64 31.70
C LYS A 464 20.46 15.91 32.03
N LEU A 465 21.39 15.42 31.21
CA LEU A 465 22.82 15.55 31.42
C LEU A 465 23.40 16.73 30.63
N THR A 466 24.46 17.31 31.15
CA THR A 466 25.34 18.21 30.38
C THR A 466 26.10 17.42 29.30
N ASP A 467 26.70 18.13 28.34
CA ASP A 467 27.47 17.50 27.26
C ASP A 467 28.64 16.67 27.81
N GLU A 468 29.32 17.14 28.88
CA GLU A 468 30.45 16.48 29.52
C GLU A 468 30.01 15.22 30.27
N GLU A 469 28.91 15.30 31.02
CA GLU A 469 28.33 14.14 31.70
C GLU A 469 27.85 13.07 30.71
N MET A 470 27.25 13.49 29.60
CA MET A 470 26.80 12.57 28.54
C MET A 470 27.98 11.90 27.87
N GLU A 471 29.04 12.65 27.54
CA GLU A 471 30.26 12.10 26.96
C GLU A 471 30.91 11.09 27.90
N HIS A 472 30.91 11.35 29.21
CA HIS A 472 31.40 10.42 30.24
C HIS A 472 30.58 9.12 30.26
N GLU A 473 29.23 9.21 30.31
CA GLU A 473 28.35 8.03 30.28
C GLU A 473 28.58 7.15 29.04
N LEU A 474 28.76 7.74 27.87
CA LEU A 474 28.94 7.01 26.61
C LEU A 474 30.38 6.46 26.48
N LYS A 475 31.38 7.28 26.71
CA LYS A 475 32.78 6.92 26.50
C LYS A 475 33.27 5.90 27.51
N GLU A 476 33.09 6.15 28.80
CA GLU A 476 33.56 5.25 29.86
C GLU A 476 32.92 3.86 29.78
N SER A 477 31.59 3.80 29.45
CA SER A 477 30.92 2.52 29.25
C SER A 477 31.49 1.79 28.02
N TYR A 478 31.73 2.50 26.92
CA TYR A 478 32.33 1.93 25.72
C TYR A 478 33.76 1.41 25.98
N ASP A 479 34.61 2.21 26.58
CA ASP A 479 36.01 1.88 26.86
C ASP A 479 36.12 0.68 27.83
N PHE A 480 35.29 0.65 28.87
CA PHE A 480 35.21 -0.48 29.80
C PHE A 480 34.83 -1.78 29.11
N LEU A 481 33.72 -1.76 28.35
CA LEU A 481 33.20 -2.96 27.71
C LEU A 481 34.12 -3.44 26.57
N SER A 482 34.66 -2.53 25.76
CA SER A 482 35.53 -2.88 24.65
C SER A 482 36.88 -3.46 25.12
N THR A 483 37.39 -3.03 26.28
CA THR A 483 38.57 -3.62 26.90
C THR A 483 38.36 -5.06 27.35
N LYS A 484 37.11 -5.43 27.74
CA LYS A 484 36.76 -6.75 28.27
C LYS A 484 36.35 -7.75 27.20
N TRP A 485 35.52 -7.30 26.24
CA TRP A 485 34.84 -8.16 25.27
C TRP A 485 35.12 -7.80 23.80
N GLY A 486 36.03 -6.85 23.55
CA GLY A 486 36.34 -6.42 22.19
C GLY A 486 35.36 -5.37 21.67
N MET A 487 35.10 -5.38 20.37
CA MET A 487 34.24 -4.36 19.74
C MET A 487 32.79 -4.42 20.24
N VAL A 488 32.34 -3.36 20.88
CA VAL A 488 30.94 -3.19 21.33
C VAL A 488 30.23 -2.31 20.33
N LEU A 489 29.24 -2.90 19.62
CA LEU A 489 28.53 -2.21 18.55
C LEU A 489 27.19 -1.62 18.99
N THR A 490 26.65 -2.07 20.12
CA THR A 490 25.25 -1.84 20.50
C THR A 490 25.10 -1.06 21.80
N TYR A 491 24.10 -0.21 21.84
CA TYR A 491 23.71 0.64 22.96
C TYR A 491 22.20 0.55 23.20
N ALA A 492 21.71 0.66 24.43
CA ALA A 492 20.31 0.95 24.72
C ALA A 492 20.20 2.28 25.47
N TYR A 493 19.23 3.11 25.08
CA TYR A 493 18.99 4.39 25.74
C TYR A 493 18.31 4.18 27.11
N PRO A 494 18.95 4.61 28.23
CA PRO A 494 18.27 4.58 29.53
C PRO A 494 16.94 5.33 29.47
N TYR A 495 15.87 4.71 30.00
CA TYR A 495 14.48 5.19 29.92
C TYR A 495 13.95 5.36 28.48
N GLY A 496 14.66 4.89 27.47
CA GLY A 496 14.37 5.14 26.06
C GLY A 496 14.45 6.61 25.65
N ALA A 497 15.14 7.43 26.42
CA ALA A 497 15.16 8.88 26.27
C ALA A 497 16.30 9.33 25.33
N TYR A 498 15.93 9.87 24.16
CA TYR A 498 16.87 10.39 23.16
C TYR A 498 16.24 11.51 22.33
N ASN A 499 17.09 12.26 21.63
CA ASN A 499 16.76 13.18 20.54
C ASN A 499 17.86 13.10 19.48
N ASP A 500 17.77 13.88 18.41
CA ASP A 500 18.74 13.82 17.30
C ASP A 500 20.16 14.21 17.74
N PHE A 501 20.29 15.12 18.70
CA PHE A 501 21.58 15.49 19.26
C PHE A 501 22.21 14.31 20.03
N ILE A 502 21.47 13.64 20.91
CA ILE A 502 21.91 12.44 21.64
C ILE A 502 22.27 11.31 20.66
N LYS A 503 21.42 11.06 19.64
CA LYS A 503 21.74 10.09 18.59
C LYS A 503 23.10 10.36 17.94
N SER A 504 23.39 11.62 17.64
CA SER A 504 24.67 11.99 17.04
C SER A 504 25.86 11.73 17.97
N ARG A 505 25.70 11.86 19.29
CA ARG A 505 26.73 11.55 20.29
C ARG A 505 26.92 10.04 20.45
N VAL A 506 25.82 9.29 20.57
CA VAL A 506 25.83 7.81 20.63
C VAL A 506 26.50 7.21 19.39
N GLY A 507 26.21 7.76 18.19
CA GLY A 507 26.80 7.32 16.93
C GLY A 507 28.32 7.49 16.79
N LYS A 508 29.00 8.19 17.74
CA LYS A 508 30.47 8.26 17.78
C LYS A 508 31.10 6.97 18.32
N TYR A 509 30.38 6.25 19.19
CA TYR A 509 30.88 5.06 19.89
C TYR A 509 30.20 3.79 19.42
N TYR A 510 28.90 3.85 19.17
CA TYR A 510 28.04 2.70 18.89
C TYR A 510 27.44 2.80 17.49
N LYS A 511 27.31 1.66 16.83
CA LYS A 511 26.76 1.57 15.48
C LYS A 511 25.24 1.37 15.48
N TYR A 512 24.72 0.76 16.55
CA TYR A 512 23.30 0.43 16.72
C TYR A 512 22.83 0.88 18.09
N ALA A 513 21.62 1.44 18.17
CA ALA A 513 21.04 1.81 19.45
C ALA A 513 19.55 1.47 19.55
N PHE A 514 19.17 0.92 20.69
CA PHE A 514 17.81 0.44 20.96
C PHE A 514 17.03 1.43 21.81
N SER A 515 15.76 1.65 21.39
CA SER A 515 14.80 2.51 22.11
C SER A 515 13.69 1.67 22.74
N VAL A 516 12.84 2.30 23.57
CA VAL A 516 11.60 1.70 24.09
C VAL A 516 10.39 1.95 23.21
N THR A 517 10.58 2.63 22.06
CA THR A 517 9.50 2.86 21.10
C THR A 517 9.10 1.53 20.48
N LYS A 518 7.79 1.26 20.47
CA LYS A 518 7.24 0.02 19.91
C LYS A 518 7.31 -0.02 18.39
N GLY A 519 7.58 -1.21 17.84
CA GLY A 519 7.56 -1.45 16.39
C GLY A 519 8.81 -2.11 15.84
N GLY A 520 8.83 -2.39 14.53
CA GLY A 520 10.00 -2.84 13.78
C GLY A 520 10.83 -1.66 13.27
N THR A 521 12.09 -1.91 12.94
CA THR A 521 13.03 -0.89 12.45
C THR A 521 13.81 -1.40 11.25
N THR A 522 14.05 -0.54 10.26
CA THR A 522 15.00 -0.84 9.18
C THR A 522 16.40 -0.42 9.59
N LEU A 523 17.38 -1.30 9.37
CA LEU A 523 18.80 -1.03 9.68
C LEU A 523 19.38 0.15 8.87
N ILE A 524 18.87 0.38 7.68
CA ILE A 524 19.37 1.43 6.77
C ILE A 524 18.90 2.81 7.19
N SER A 525 17.65 2.92 7.68
CA SER A 525 17.03 4.22 7.98
C SER A 525 17.19 4.68 9.42
N ASP A 526 17.42 3.77 10.38
CA ASP A 526 17.33 4.10 11.81
C ASP A 526 18.17 3.19 12.73
N ALA A 527 19.43 2.92 12.34
CA ALA A 527 20.34 2.05 13.11
C ALA A 527 20.56 2.52 14.57
N LEU A 528 20.43 3.81 14.81
CA LEU A 528 20.55 4.42 16.15
C LEU A 528 19.20 4.62 16.86
N GLN A 529 18.13 3.97 16.37
CA GLN A 529 16.77 4.07 16.92
C GLN A 529 16.00 2.77 16.74
N ILE A 530 16.62 1.63 17.03
CA ILE A 530 15.97 0.32 16.87
C ILE A 530 14.82 0.21 17.88
N ARG A 531 13.62 -0.04 17.37
CA ARG A 531 12.39 -0.20 18.15
C ARG A 531 12.28 -1.63 18.66
N ARG A 532 11.57 -1.81 19.76
CA ARG A 532 11.39 -3.12 20.39
C ARG A 532 9.93 -3.42 20.67
N TYR A 533 9.60 -4.70 20.67
CA TYR A 533 8.29 -5.23 21.00
C TYR A 533 8.29 -5.83 22.40
N SER A 534 7.13 -5.88 23.04
CA SER A 534 6.88 -6.72 24.21
C SER A 534 6.60 -8.17 23.80
N ILE A 535 6.62 -9.12 24.75
CA ILE A 535 6.25 -10.52 24.51
C ILE A 535 4.85 -10.64 23.90
N THR A 536 3.86 -9.91 24.42
CA THR A 536 2.47 -9.94 23.92
C THR A 536 2.37 -9.42 22.48
N GLU A 537 3.19 -8.45 22.11
CA GLU A 537 3.23 -7.95 20.73
C GLU A 537 3.92 -8.94 19.79
N ILE A 538 4.97 -9.65 20.25
CA ILE A 538 5.57 -10.75 19.49
C ILE A 538 4.53 -11.86 19.27
N TYR A 539 3.76 -12.26 20.29
CA TYR A 539 2.69 -13.23 20.12
C TYR A 539 1.66 -12.80 19.07
N SER A 540 1.21 -11.54 19.13
CA SER A 540 0.31 -11.00 18.11
C SER A 540 0.90 -11.04 16.70
N MET A 541 2.20 -10.78 16.57
CA MET A 541 2.91 -10.83 15.28
C MET A 541 3.01 -12.26 14.73
N LEU A 542 3.26 -13.23 15.60
CA LEU A 542 3.38 -14.64 15.24
C LEU A 542 2.01 -15.33 15.10
N SER A 543 0.90 -14.57 15.24
CA SER A 543 -0.48 -15.10 15.25
C SER A 543 -0.73 -16.16 16.34
N ILE A 544 -0.01 -16.05 17.47
CA ILE A 544 -0.19 -16.90 18.64
C ILE A 544 -1.37 -16.34 19.44
N THR A 545 -2.38 -17.16 19.72
CA THR A 545 -3.52 -16.73 20.53
C THR A 545 -3.12 -16.58 21.99
N ILE A 546 -3.73 -15.61 22.70
CA ILE A 546 -3.43 -15.36 24.13
C ILE A 546 -3.80 -16.58 25.00
N GLU A 547 -4.78 -17.40 24.58
CA GLU A 547 -5.16 -18.63 25.25
C GLU A 547 -4.09 -19.74 25.15
N GLU A 548 -3.23 -19.68 24.12
CA GLU A 548 -2.10 -20.58 23.93
C GLU A 548 -0.81 -20.09 24.61
N ALA A 549 -0.79 -18.82 25.05
CA ALA A 549 0.36 -18.16 25.68
C ALA A 549 0.29 -18.25 27.20
#